data_e12283e76cc0dc38422dd1abcaa5ad19
#
_entry.id   e12283e76cc0dc38422dd1abcaa5ad19
#
_cell.length_a   1.000
_cell.length_b   1.000
_cell.length_c   1.000
_cell.angle_alpha   90.00
_cell.angle_beta   90.00
_cell.angle_gamma   90.00
#
_symmetry.space_group_name_H-M   'P 1'
#
loop_
_entity.id
_entity.type
_entity.pdbx_description
1 polymer ?
#
loop_
_entity_poly.entity_id
_entity_poly.type
_entity_poly.pdbx_seq_one_letter_code
_entity_poly.pdbx_strand_id
1 'polypeptide(L)'
;VAETIANGDLTRDLPTDRLDEPGLLMAAMQRMTLSLRALINNLTSGIAQLATATEEMAAISEQNSAGVNQQKEETEQVATAMNQMSATVQDVAKSAEDASNAATESAQQATVGEQVVQKTMQQIKALAHEVANSAQAIGELKEQSNNIGSVLDVIKSIADQTNLLALNAAIEAARAGEAGRGFSVVAEEVRALAFRTQESTGQIEQLISTLQQKAEAAVTNMHNSSGLADKTLDSADDAGDAITAINTAVSSIQQMNQQIAAAALQQSTVAEQINRSIFSIRDVAEQSATASEQTASASSDLSRLGSELQQLASQFKVA
;
A
#
# COMPACT_ATOMS: atom_id res chain seq x y z
N VAL A 1 15.64 -88.99 -48.49
CA VAL A 1 16.27 -87.68 -48.25
C VAL A 1 15.39 -86.52 -48.79
N ALA A 2 14.96 -86.55 -50.08
CA ALA A 2 14.07 -85.50 -50.61
C ALA A 2 12.75 -85.45 -49.87
N GLU A 3 12.19 -86.56 -49.47
CA GLU A 3 10.96 -86.70 -48.67
C GLU A 3 11.14 -86.17 -47.19
N THR A 4 12.32 -86.36 -46.63
CA THR A 4 12.69 -85.86 -45.31
C THR A 4 12.72 -84.33 -45.30
N ILE A 5 13.33 -83.70 -46.33
CA ILE A 5 13.39 -82.24 -46.52
C ILE A 5 11.97 -81.72 -46.80
N ALA A 6 11.15 -82.38 -47.59
CA ALA A 6 9.78 -82.02 -47.87
C ALA A 6 8.89 -82.06 -46.63
N ASN A 7 9.19 -82.92 -45.67
CA ASN A 7 8.53 -83.00 -44.35
C ASN A 7 9.12 -82.04 -43.31
N GLY A 8 9.97 -81.09 -43.74
CA GLY A 8 10.51 -80.03 -42.86
C GLY A 8 11.75 -80.40 -42.05
N ASP A 9 12.29 -81.62 -42.17
CA ASP A 9 13.50 -82.00 -41.47
C ASP A 9 14.73 -81.57 -42.30
N LEU A 10 15.34 -80.47 -41.94
CA LEU A 10 16.51 -79.84 -42.52
C LEU A 10 17.80 -80.24 -41.76
N THR A 11 17.77 -81.13 -40.76
CA THR A 11 18.93 -81.45 -39.93
C THR A 11 20.00 -82.31 -40.64
N ARG A 12 19.59 -83.01 -41.66
CA ARG A 12 20.47 -83.98 -42.35
C ARG A 12 21.25 -83.30 -43.46
N ASP A 13 22.55 -83.59 -43.51
CA ASP A 13 23.41 -83.22 -44.63
C ASP A 13 23.42 -84.34 -45.70
N LEU A 14 23.45 -83.95 -46.96
CA LEU A 14 23.49 -84.83 -48.09
C LEU A 14 24.95 -85.12 -48.47
N PRO A 15 25.30 -86.41 -48.73
CA PRO A 15 26.65 -86.77 -49.22
C PRO A 15 26.84 -86.16 -50.62
N THR A 16 27.93 -85.37 -50.82
CA THR A 16 28.23 -84.65 -52.06
C THR A 16 29.45 -85.16 -52.76
N ASP A 17 29.95 -86.35 -52.41
CA ASP A 17 31.22 -87.00 -52.91
C ASP A 17 31.06 -87.72 -54.25
N ARG A 18 29.85 -87.83 -54.81
CA ARG A 18 29.56 -88.39 -56.10
C ARG A 18 29.72 -87.41 -57.23
N LEU A 19 30.43 -87.80 -58.28
CA LEU A 19 30.66 -86.92 -59.44
C LEU A 19 29.76 -87.27 -60.66
N ASP A 20 28.79 -88.16 -60.47
CA ASP A 20 27.79 -88.55 -61.50
C ASP A 20 26.56 -87.67 -61.45
N GLU A 21 25.60 -87.78 -62.34
CA GLU A 21 24.36 -87.02 -62.47
C GLU A 21 23.55 -87.01 -61.14
N PRO A 22 23.38 -88.15 -60.47
CA PRO A 22 22.74 -88.15 -59.11
C PRO A 22 23.52 -87.36 -58.07
N GLY A 23 24.87 -87.33 -58.17
CA GLY A 23 25.72 -86.55 -57.28
C GLY A 23 25.54 -85.05 -57.46
N LEU A 24 25.42 -84.57 -58.70
CA LEU A 24 25.11 -83.14 -59.00
C LEU A 24 23.73 -82.69 -58.43
N LEU A 25 22.73 -83.61 -58.54
CA LEU A 25 21.40 -83.34 -57.95
C LEU A 25 21.48 -83.27 -56.43
N MET A 26 22.21 -84.16 -55.76
CA MET A 26 22.42 -84.16 -54.30
C MET A 26 23.13 -82.89 -53.85
N ALA A 27 24.15 -82.41 -54.56
CA ALA A 27 24.83 -81.14 -54.24
C ALA A 27 23.91 -79.91 -54.39
N ALA A 28 23.02 -79.88 -55.41
CA ALA A 28 22.03 -78.85 -55.58
C ALA A 28 21.00 -78.89 -54.44
N MET A 29 20.52 -80.05 -54.03
CA MET A 29 19.62 -80.21 -52.88
C MET A 29 20.29 -79.83 -51.55
N GLN A 30 21.59 -80.15 -51.37
CA GLN A 30 22.35 -79.71 -50.17
C GLN A 30 22.43 -78.20 -50.08
N ARG A 31 22.73 -77.50 -51.19
CA ARG A 31 22.74 -76.02 -51.23
C ARG A 31 21.36 -75.45 -50.92
N MET A 32 20.27 -76.00 -51.41
CA MET A 32 18.93 -75.65 -51.12
C MET A 32 18.60 -75.82 -49.60
N THR A 33 19.01 -76.98 -49.04
CA THR A 33 18.81 -77.25 -47.61
C THR A 33 19.57 -76.25 -46.71
N LEU A 34 20.82 -75.90 -47.04
CA LEU A 34 21.61 -74.92 -46.32
C LEU A 34 20.99 -73.54 -46.43
N SER A 35 20.49 -73.15 -47.61
CA SER A 35 19.79 -71.86 -47.78
C SER A 35 18.49 -71.84 -46.99
N LEU A 36 17.70 -72.89 -46.93
CA LEU A 36 16.49 -73.00 -46.13
C LEU A 36 16.81 -72.96 -44.63
N ARG A 37 17.83 -73.64 -44.11
CA ARG A 37 18.31 -73.58 -42.75
C ARG A 37 18.64 -72.12 -42.35
N ALA A 38 19.42 -71.42 -43.17
CA ALA A 38 19.81 -70.04 -42.94
C ALA A 38 18.58 -69.15 -42.90
N LEU A 39 17.61 -69.35 -43.81
CA LEU A 39 16.36 -68.59 -43.83
C LEU A 39 15.51 -68.81 -42.58
N ILE A 40 15.34 -70.09 -42.15
CA ILE A 40 14.57 -70.42 -40.93
C ILE A 40 15.26 -69.88 -39.66
N ASN A 41 16.60 -70.01 -39.58
CA ASN A 41 17.34 -69.43 -38.43
C ASN A 41 17.19 -67.88 -38.33
N ASN A 42 17.32 -67.22 -39.52
CA ASN A 42 17.10 -65.77 -39.57
C ASN A 42 15.64 -65.39 -39.20
N LEU A 43 14.67 -66.15 -39.66
CA LEU A 43 13.27 -65.96 -39.34
C LEU A 43 13.03 -66.15 -37.84
N THR A 44 13.52 -67.21 -37.23
CA THR A 44 13.39 -67.47 -35.79
C THR A 44 14.04 -66.39 -34.96
N SER A 45 15.23 -65.90 -35.36
CA SER A 45 15.88 -64.76 -34.69
C SER A 45 15.08 -63.48 -34.83
N GLY A 46 14.52 -63.20 -36.01
CA GLY A 46 13.65 -62.05 -36.24
C GLY A 46 12.36 -62.08 -35.39
N ILE A 47 11.76 -63.27 -35.24
CA ILE A 47 10.58 -63.49 -34.40
C ILE A 47 10.93 -63.24 -32.92
N ALA A 48 12.10 -63.71 -32.45
CA ALA A 48 12.51 -63.45 -31.05
C ALA A 48 12.71 -61.93 -30.79
N GLN A 49 13.32 -61.21 -31.75
CA GLN A 49 13.45 -59.78 -31.66
C GLN A 49 12.08 -59.07 -31.70
N LEU A 50 11.15 -59.54 -32.53
CA LEU A 50 9.79 -59.00 -32.58
C LEU A 50 9.06 -59.22 -31.25
N ALA A 51 9.19 -60.37 -30.63
CA ALA A 51 8.60 -60.67 -29.32
C ALA A 51 9.10 -59.70 -28.25
N THR A 52 10.43 -59.49 -28.16
CA THR A 52 11.00 -58.50 -27.21
C THR A 52 10.52 -57.08 -27.49
N ALA A 53 10.48 -56.64 -28.75
CA ALA A 53 10.03 -55.30 -29.13
C ALA A 53 8.54 -55.06 -28.82
N THR A 54 7.69 -56.09 -28.95
CA THR A 54 6.27 -55.99 -28.59
C THR A 54 6.03 -55.95 -27.09
N GLU A 55 6.84 -56.69 -26.30
CA GLU A 55 6.79 -56.61 -24.82
C GLU A 55 7.21 -55.21 -24.33
N GLU A 56 8.30 -54.67 -24.87
CA GLU A 56 8.78 -53.32 -24.56
C GLU A 56 7.72 -52.27 -24.96
N MET A 57 7.08 -52.39 -26.11
CA MET A 57 6.07 -51.48 -26.61
C MET A 57 4.80 -51.52 -25.73
N ALA A 58 4.40 -52.68 -25.23
CA ALA A 58 3.31 -52.85 -24.29
C ALA A 58 3.60 -52.15 -22.94
N ALA A 59 4.82 -52.35 -22.39
CA ALA A 59 5.26 -51.69 -21.17
C ALA A 59 5.30 -50.15 -21.31
N ILE A 60 5.81 -49.63 -22.44
CA ILE A 60 5.83 -48.20 -22.73
C ILE A 60 4.39 -47.61 -22.83
N SER A 61 3.46 -48.36 -23.45
CA SER A 61 2.07 -47.95 -23.58
C SER A 61 1.36 -47.87 -22.23
N GLU A 62 1.63 -48.85 -21.34
CA GLU A 62 1.09 -48.83 -19.97
C GLU A 62 1.66 -47.67 -19.16
N GLN A 63 2.97 -47.42 -19.22
CA GLN A 63 3.61 -46.30 -18.54
C GLN A 63 3.08 -44.97 -19.07
N ASN A 64 2.89 -44.83 -20.38
CA ASN A 64 2.36 -43.62 -20.99
C ASN A 64 0.91 -43.37 -20.55
N SER A 65 0.07 -44.40 -20.48
CA SER A 65 -1.31 -44.33 -19.99
C SER A 65 -1.36 -43.84 -18.52
N ALA A 66 -0.47 -44.35 -17.67
CA ALA A 66 -0.37 -43.91 -16.27
C ALA A 66 0.06 -42.42 -16.19
N GLY A 67 1.07 -42.03 -17.03
CA GLY A 67 1.53 -40.62 -17.09
C GLY A 67 0.43 -39.66 -17.57
N VAL A 68 -0.38 -40.07 -18.55
CA VAL A 68 -1.51 -39.28 -19.04
C VAL A 68 -2.58 -39.12 -17.96
N ASN A 69 -2.89 -40.12 -17.16
CA ASN A 69 -3.83 -40.02 -16.08
C ASN A 69 -3.35 -39.03 -14.99
N GLN A 70 -2.08 -39.13 -14.63
CA GLN A 70 -1.47 -38.16 -13.71
C GLN A 70 -1.52 -36.72 -14.25
N GLN A 71 -1.17 -36.53 -15.52
CA GLN A 71 -1.23 -35.25 -16.21
C GLN A 71 -2.65 -34.66 -16.19
N LYS A 72 -3.67 -35.48 -16.35
CA LYS A 72 -5.07 -35.08 -16.29
C LYS A 72 -5.45 -34.57 -14.90
N GLU A 73 -5.04 -35.28 -13.83
CA GLU A 73 -5.28 -34.85 -12.44
C GLU A 73 -4.58 -33.52 -12.13
N GLU A 74 -3.30 -33.38 -12.52
CA GLU A 74 -2.54 -32.15 -12.33
C GLU A 74 -3.17 -30.99 -13.10
N THR A 75 -3.66 -31.22 -14.31
CA THR A 75 -4.32 -30.21 -15.14
C THR A 75 -5.65 -29.73 -14.50
N GLU A 76 -6.41 -30.64 -13.89
CA GLU A 76 -7.64 -30.28 -13.14
C GLU A 76 -7.33 -29.43 -11.89
N GLN A 77 -6.26 -29.74 -11.17
CA GLN A 77 -5.80 -28.93 -10.04
C GLN A 77 -5.39 -27.52 -10.48
N VAL A 78 -4.63 -27.42 -11.58
CA VAL A 78 -4.23 -26.12 -12.15
C VAL A 78 -5.46 -25.33 -12.62
N ALA A 79 -6.45 -25.97 -13.25
CA ALA A 79 -7.70 -25.31 -13.64
C ALA A 79 -8.45 -24.73 -12.43
N THR A 80 -8.51 -25.48 -11.34
CA THR A 80 -9.13 -25.02 -10.07
C THR A 80 -8.37 -23.82 -9.48
N ALA A 81 -7.03 -23.89 -9.45
CA ALA A 81 -6.19 -22.79 -8.98
C ALA A 81 -6.34 -21.52 -9.84
N MET A 82 -6.49 -21.68 -11.17
CA MET A 82 -6.72 -20.56 -12.08
C MET A 82 -8.08 -19.89 -11.87
N ASN A 83 -9.14 -20.66 -11.57
CA ASN A 83 -10.44 -20.08 -11.23
C ASN A 83 -10.37 -19.27 -9.92
N GLN A 84 -9.67 -19.78 -8.90
CA GLN A 84 -9.44 -19.04 -7.65
C GLN A 84 -8.57 -17.79 -7.90
N MET A 85 -7.54 -17.90 -8.74
CA MET A 85 -6.72 -16.75 -9.14
C MET A 85 -7.58 -15.67 -9.82
N SER A 86 -8.45 -16.04 -10.75
CA SER A 86 -9.34 -15.10 -11.43
C SER A 86 -10.26 -14.35 -10.45
N ALA A 87 -10.84 -15.05 -9.47
CA ALA A 87 -11.64 -14.43 -8.42
C ALA A 87 -10.80 -13.47 -7.56
N THR A 88 -9.61 -13.91 -7.13
CA THR A 88 -8.70 -13.07 -6.33
C THR A 88 -8.27 -11.81 -7.07
N VAL A 89 -7.98 -11.92 -8.37
CA VAL A 89 -7.60 -10.77 -9.22
C VAL A 89 -8.74 -9.75 -9.32
N GLN A 90 -9.99 -10.22 -9.44
CA GLN A 90 -11.17 -9.35 -9.42
C GLN A 90 -11.34 -8.64 -8.07
N ASP A 91 -11.14 -9.34 -6.97
CA ASP A 91 -11.18 -8.77 -5.61
C ASP A 91 -10.08 -7.72 -5.41
N VAL A 92 -8.87 -7.97 -5.93
CA VAL A 92 -7.75 -6.99 -5.90
C VAL A 92 -8.10 -5.75 -6.70
N ALA A 93 -8.65 -5.91 -7.92
CA ALA A 93 -9.06 -4.77 -8.75
C ALA A 93 -10.13 -3.91 -8.05
N LYS A 94 -11.13 -4.55 -7.45
CA LYS A 94 -12.17 -3.89 -6.67
C LYS A 94 -11.61 -3.17 -5.44
N SER A 95 -10.72 -3.83 -4.69
CA SER A 95 -10.08 -3.23 -3.51
C SER A 95 -9.23 -2.00 -3.88
N ALA A 96 -8.55 -2.03 -5.03
CA ALA A 96 -7.81 -0.89 -5.55
C ALA A 96 -8.73 0.28 -5.94
N GLU A 97 -9.89 0.00 -6.53
CA GLU A 97 -10.92 1.00 -6.84
C GLU A 97 -11.49 1.63 -5.56
N ASP A 98 -11.87 0.82 -4.58
CA ASP A 98 -12.38 1.28 -3.28
C ASP A 98 -11.33 2.14 -2.55
N ALA A 99 -10.07 1.72 -2.54
CA ALA A 99 -8.96 2.49 -1.97
C ALA A 99 -8.70 3.81 -2.72
N SER A 100 -8.87 3.83 -4.05
CA SER A 100 -8.77 5.07 -4.85
C SER A 100 -9.89 6.06 -4.52
N ASN A 101 -11.11 5.56 -4.31
CA ASN A 101 -12.26 6.38 -3.91
C ASN A 101 -12.05 6.97 -2.50
N ALA A 102 -11.59 6.17 -1.54
CA ALA A 102 -11.26 6.62 -0.18
C ALA A 102 -10.12 7.66 -0.17
N ALA A 103 -9.11 7.49 -1.04
CA ALA A 103 -8.05 8.46 -1.22
C ALA A 103 -8.59 9.79 -1.80
N THR A 104 -9.52 9.73 -2.76
CA THR A 104 -10.17 10.93 -3.31
C THR A 104 -10.95 11.70 -2.25
N GLU A 105 -11.70 11.01 -1.42
CA GLU A 105 -12.43 11.61 -0.29
C GLU A 105 -11.46 12.25 0.73
N SER A 106 -10.36 11.54 1.03
CA SER A 106 -9.32 12.04 1.94
C SER A 106 -8.64 13.32 1.41
N ALA A 107 -8.35 13.39 0.11
CA ALA A 107 -7.82 14.60 -0.54
C ALA A 107 -8.80 15.78 -0.43
N GLN A 108 -10.09 15.52 -0.64
CA GLN A 108 -11.11 16.56 -0.49
C GLN A 108 -11.20 17.05 0.96
N GLN A 109 -11.14 16.16 1.93
CA GLN A 109 -11.13 16.52 3.35
C GLN A 109 -9.88 17.32 3.76
N ALA A 110 -8.71 16.94 3.25
CA ALA A 110 -7.48 17.69 3.45
C ALA A 110 -7.58 19.11 2.86
N THR A 111 -8.16 19.28 1.67
CA THR A 111 -8.40 20.59 1.06
C THR A 111 -9.34 21.46 1.93
N VAL A 112 -10.39 20.88 2.48
CA VAL A 112 -11.28 21.58 3.42
C VAL A 112 -10.51 21.95 4.70
N GLY A 113 -9.68 21.04 5.22
CA GLY A 113 -8.81 21.31 6.38
C GLY A 113 -7.87 22.49 6.14
N GLU A 114 -7.24 22.56 4.98
CA GLU A 114 -6.37 23.68 4.57
C GLU A 114 -7.14 25.03 4.58
N GLN A 115 -8.34 25.05 4.02
CA GLN A 115 -9.19 26.25 4.02
C GLN A 115 -9.53 26.70 5.45
N VAL A 116 -9.81 25.77 6.37
CA VAL A 116 -10.08 26.07 7.78
C VAL A 116 -8.85 26.64 8.46
N VAL A 117 -7.66 26.07 8.23
CA VAL A 117 -6.39 26.59 8.78
C VAL A 117 -6.13 28.00 8.26
N GLN A 118 -6.26 28.25 6.97
CA GLN A 118 -6.08 29.57 6.35
C GLN A 118 -7.05 30.61 6.96
N LYS A 119 -8.31 30.25 7.12
CA LYS A 119 -9.31 31.12 7.78
C LYS A 119 -8.93 31.39 9.22
N THR A 120 -8.47 30.39 9.96
CA THR A 120 -8.03 30.54 11.36
C THR A 120 -6.83 31.49 11.46
N MET A 121 -5.84 31.38 10.57
CA MET A 121 -4.71 32.30 10.50
C MET A 121 -5.18 33.76 10.28
N GLN A 122 -6.13 33.96 9.37
CA GLN A 122 -6.70 35.29 9.14
C GLN A 122 -7.38 35.87 10.42
N GLN A 123 -8.12 35.05 11.14
CA GLN A 123 -8.78 35.44 12.38
C GLN A 123 -7.78 35.79 13.50
N ILE A 124 -6.68 35.01 13.60
CA ILE A 124 -5.63 35.28 14.60
C ILE A 124 -4.89 36.58 14.26
N LYS A 125 -4.60 36.83 12.96
CA LYS A 125 -4.02 38.13 12.52
C LYS A 125 -4.92 39.31 12.87
N ALA A 126 -6.23 39.19 12.66
CA ALA A 126 -7.18 40.22 13.04
C ALA A 126 -7.22 40.44 14.58
N LEU A 127 -7.17 39.34 15.35
CA LEU A 127 -7.11 39.39 16.83
C LEU A 127 -5.81 40.08 17.28
N ALA A 128 -4.66 39.74 16.72
CA ALA A 128 -3.40 40.42 17.07
C ALA A 128 -3.46 41.91 16.81
N HIS A 129 -4.09 42.33 15.71
CA HIS A 129 -4.30 43.75 15.40
C HIS A 129 -5.19 44.45 16.45
N GLU A 130 -6.31 43.82 16.86
CA GLU A 130 -7.21 44.36 17.89
C GLU A 130 -6.52 44.44 19.26
N VAL A 131 -5.68 43.45 19.60
CA VAL A 131 -4.87 43.48 20.82
C VAL A 131 -3.87 44.64 20.79
N ALA A 132 -3.23 44.92 19.65
CA ALA A 132 -2.31 46.03 19.48
C ALA A 132 -3.05 47.40 19.61
N ASN A 133 -4.20 47.54 18.97
CA ASN A 133 -5.04 48.74 19.11
C ASN A 133 -5.47 48.98 20.57
N SER A 134 -5.85 47.91 21.26
CA SER A 134 -6.23 47.98 22.68
C SER A 134 -5.05 48.40 23.58
N ALA A 135 -3.85 47.87 23.30
CA ALA A 135 -2.62 48.24 24.03
C ALA A 135 -2.29 49.74 23.82
N GLN A 136 -2.45 50.26 22.61
CA GLN A 136 -2.27 51.67 22.29
C GLN A 136 -3.27 52.54 23.08
N ALA A 137 -4.56 52.20 23.05
CA ALA A 137 -5.61 52.97 23.76
C ALA A 137 -5.36 53.01 25.27
N ILE A 138 -4.90 51.89 25.86
CA ILE A 138 -4.54 51.83 27.30
C ILE A 138 -3.28 52.67 27.57
N GLY A 139 -2.31 52.67 26.64
CA GLY A 139 -1.13 53.55 26.70
C GLY A 139 -1.50 55.02 26.74
N GLU A 140 -2.42 55.46 25.89
CA GLU A 140 -2.96 56.81 25.86
C GLU A 140 -3.71 57.14 27.17
N LEU A 141 -4.50 56.21 27.73
CA LEU A 141 -5.15 56.37 29.04
C LEU A 141 -4.12 56.53 30.18
N LYS A 142 -3.02 55.78 30.15
CA LYS A 142 -1.93 55.94 31.10
C LYS A 142 -1.30 57.34 31.02
N GLU A 143 -1.04 57.86 29.82
CA GLU A 143 -0.52 59.20 29.61
C GLU A 143 -1.50 60.30 30.14
N GLN A 144 -2.79 60.17 29.83
CA GLN A 144 -3.82 61.10 30.36
C GLN A 144 -3.89 61.06 31.91
N SER A 145 -3.77 59.88 32.51
CA SER A 145 -3.73 59.71 33.97
C SER A 145 -2.51 60.39 34.60
N ASN A 146 -1.33 60.30 33.92
CA ASN A 146 -0.14 61.04 34.35
C ASN A 146 -0.36 62.57 34.31
N ASN A 147 -0.99 63.05 33.25
CA ASN A 147 -1.33 64.50 33.12
C ASN A 147 -2.28 64.97 34.25
N ILE A 148 -3.29 64.11 34.59
CA ILE A 148 -4.21 64.41 35.72
C ILE A 148 -3.41 64.44 37.02
N GLY A 149 -2.47 63.50 37.24
CA GLY A 149 -1.59 63.52 38.42
C GLY A 149 -0.81 64.83 38.54
N SER A 150 -0.24 65.35 37.49
CA SER A 150 0.49 66.62 37.45
C SER A 150 -0.41 67.81 37.77
N VAL A 151 -1.70 67.81 37.35
CA VAL A 151 -2.67 68.85 37.69
C VAL A 151 -3.04 68.78 39.19
N LEU A 152 -3.20 67.58 39.75
CA LEU A 152 -3.45 67.37 41.17
C LEU A 152 -2.31 67.89 42.03
N ASP A 153 -1.08 67.73 41.65
CA ASP A 153 0.12 68.27 42.34
C ASP A 153 0.05 69.79 42.40
N VAL A 154 -0.39 70.47 41.34
CA VAL A 154 -0.57 71.87 41.27
C VAL A 154 -1.74 72.34 42.25
N ILE A 155 -2.86 71.58 42.18
CA ILE A 155 -4.03 71.94 43.09
C ILE A 155 -3.65 71.77 44.57
N LYS A 156 -2.92 70.72 44.90
CA LYS A 156 -2.39 70.41 46.20
C LYS A 156 -1.50 71.55 46.72
N SER A 157 -0.56 72.02 45.85
CA SER A 157 0.31 73.16 46.13
C SER A 157 -0.49 74.47 46.40
N ILE A 158 -1.52 74.71 45.56
CA ILE A 158 -2.41 75.84 45.76
C ILE A 158 -3.17 75.77 47.10
N ALA A 159 -3.66 74.56 47.46
CA ALA A 159 -4.38 74.38 48.74
C ALA A 159 -3.42 74.53 49.91
N ASP A 160 -2.18 74.10 49.86
CA ASP A 160 -1.13 74.34 50.88
C ASP A 160 -0.82 75.82 51.03
N GLN A 161 -0.62 76.54 49.92
CA GLN A 161 -0.41 77.99 49.95
C GLN A 161 -1.61 78.71 50.52
N THR A 162 -2.86 78.30 50.18
CA THR A 162 -4.09 78.89 50.68
C THR A 162 -4.26 78.66 52.17
N ASN A 163 -3.93 77.51 52.67
CA ASN A 163 -3.90 77.12 54.06
C ASN A 163 -2.93 78.05 54.86
N LEU A 164 -1.70 78.24 54.29
CA LEU A 164 -0.71 79.16 54.92
C LEU A 164 -1.13 80.58 54.87
N LEU A 165 -1.73 81.09 53.80
CA LEU A 165 -2.28 82.47 53.72
C LEU A 165 -3.44 82.67 54.71
N ALA A 166 -4.32 81.71 54.83
CA ALA A 166 -5.43 81.75 55.81
C ALA A 166 -4.92 81.71 57.23
N LEU A 167 -3.93 80.91 57.55
CA LEU A 167 -3.28 80.92 58.87
C LEU A 167 -2.64 82.26 59.20
N ASN A 168 -1.92 82.86 58.26
CA ASN A 168 -1.32 84.19 58.47
C ASN A 168 -2.41 85.28 58.67
N ALA A 169 -3.56 85.23 57.89
CA ALA A 169 -4.67 86.10 58.04
C ALA A 169 -5.38 85.94 59.42
N ALA A 170 -5.55 84.71 59.90
CA ALA A 170 -6.12 84.41 61.21
C ALA A 170 -5.25 84.92 62.32
N ILE A 171 -3.91 84.84 62.23
CA ILE A 171 -2.94 85.36 63.19
C ILE A 171 -3.05 86.89 63.23
N GLU A 172 -3.09 87.59 62.09
CA GLU A 172 -3.17 89.05 62.03
C GLU A 172 -4.54 89.59 62.49
N ALA A 173 -5.63 88.81 62.16
CA ALA A 173 -6.97 89.12 62.69
C ALA A 173 -7.06 89.02 64.21
N ALA A 174 -6.42 88.02 64.82
CA ALA A 174 -6.29 87.90 66.28
C ALA A 174 -5.48 89.03 66.87
N ARG A 175 -4.50 89.54 66.18
CA ARG A 175 -3.63 90.66 66.58
C ARG A 175 -4.35 91.97 66.58
N ALA A 176 -5.38 92.17 65.70
CA ALA A 176 -6.23 93.37 65.64
C ALA A 176 -7.36 93.42 66.71
N GLY A 177 -7.50 92.42 67.56
CA GLY A 177 -8.42 92.38 68.66
C GLY A 177 -9.93 92.46 68.21
N GLU A 178 -10.75 93.24 68.85
CA GLU A 178 -12.19 93.36 68.51
C GLU A 178 -12.46 93.82 67.08
N ALA A 179 -11.61 94.64 66.50
CA ALA A 179 -11.76 95.06 65.10
C ALA A 179 -11.49 93.95 64.07
N GLY A 180 -10.79 92.90 64.47
CA GLY A 180 -10.44 91.78 63.61
C GLY A 180 -11.40 90.57 63.65
N ARG A 181 -12.39 90.54 64.50
CA ARG A 181 -13.29 89.38 64.73
C ARG A 181 -13.95 88.85 63.47
N GLY A 182 -14.50 89.72 62.62
CA GLY A 182 -15.10 89.29 61.30
C GLY A 182 -14.08 88.68 60.37
N PHE A 183 -12.85 89.20 60.27
CA PHE A 183 -11.75 88.63 59.45
C PHE A 183 -11.24 87.30 59.98
N SER A 184 -11.21 87.12 61.33
CA SER A 184 -10.79 85.85 61.92
C SER A 184 -11.77 84.72 61.55
N VAL A 185 -13.07 84.91 61.53
CA VAL A 185 -14.08 83.91 61.10
C VAL A 185 -13.88 83.52 59.61
N VAL A 186 -13.65 84.51 58.72
CA VAL A 186 -13.43 84.27 57.29
C VAL A 186 -12.07 83.49 57.09
N ALA A 187 -11.06 83.88 57.81
CA ALA A 187 -9.75 83.22 57.76
C ALA A 187 -9.85 81.71 58.18
N GLU A 188 -10.56 81.43 59.28
CA GLU A 188 -10.78 80.04 59.71
C GLU A 188 -11.61 79.22 58.66
N GLU A 189 -12.62 79.82 58.05
CA GLU A 189 -13.44 79.18 57.02
C GLU A 189 -12.60 78.88 55.74
N VAL A 190 -11.76 79.83 55.29
CA VAL A 190 -10.82 79.60 54.19
C VAL A 190 -9.81 78.52 54.53
N ARG A 191 -9.33 78.44 55.76
CA ARG A 191 -8.43 77.42 56.27
C ARG A 191 -9.10 76.06 56.27
N ALA A 192 -10.34 75.94 56.74
CA ALA A 192 -11.14 74.72 56.69
C ALA A 192 -11.38 74.23 55.24
N LEU A 193 -11.65 75.16 54.31
CA LEU A 193 -11.83 74.85 52.89
C LEU A 193 -10.55 74.35 52.22
N ALA A 194 -9.39 74.99 52.56
CA ALA A 194 -8.10 74.58 52.10
C ALA A 194 -7.76 73.12 52.54
N PHE A 195 -8.02 72.78 53.80
CA PHE A 195 -7.85 71.47 54.38
C PHE A 195 -8.74 70.42 53.66
N ARG A 196 -10.04 70.73 53.50
CA ARG A 196 -10.95 69.82 52.71
C ARG A 196 -10.48 69.63 51.28
N THR A 197 -9.91 70.67 50.67
CA THR A 197 -9.34 70.57 49.30
C THR A 197 -8.14 69.62 49.29
N GLN A 198 -7.23 69.72 50.27
CA GLN A 198 -6.09 68.79 50.42
C GLN A 198 -6.56 67.36 50.63
N GLU A 199 -7.56 67.12 51.50
CA GLU A 199 -8.13 65.78 51.73
C GLU A 199 -8.71 65.17 50.40
N SER A 200 -9.50 65.99 49.68
CA SER A 200 -10.12 65.59 48.40
C SER A 200 -9.09 65.30 47.33
N THR A 201 -8.05 66.16 47.21
CA THR A 201 -6.95 65.92 46.25
C THR A 201 -6.18 64.69 46.59
N GLY A 202 -5.91 64.36 47.87
CA GLY A 202 -5.27 63.13 48.34
C GLY A 202 -6.05 61.86 47.96
N GLN A 203 -7.40 61.96 48.11
CA GLN A 203 -8.27 60.85 47.68
C GLN A 203 -8.21 60.61 46.14
N ILE A 204 -8.23 61.73 45.37
CA ILE A 204 -8.14 61.63 43.89
C ILE A 204 -6.71 61.10 43.45
N GLU A 205 -5.64 61.56 44.13
CA GLU A 205 -4.28 61.09 43.89
C GLU A 205 -4.17 59.56 44.06
N GLN A 206 -4.81 59.00 45.11
CA GLN A 206 -4.86 57.55 45.31
C GLN A 206 -5.62 56.81 44.23
N LEU A 207 -6.77 57.38 43.76
CA LEU A 207 -7.55 56.84 42.65
C LEU A 207 -6.73 56.82 41.32
N ILE A 208 -6.02 57.93 41.04
CA ILE A 208 -5.17 58.07 39.88
C ILE A 208 -3.99 57.07 39.92
N SER A 209 -3.31 56.91 41.05
CA SER A 209 -2.24 55.90 41.23
C SER A 209 -2.76 54.49 40.99
N THR A 210 -3.95 54.17 41.50
CA THR A 210 -4.58 52.86 41.27
C THR A 210 -4.91 52.68 39.81
N LEU A 211 -5.39 53.68 39.08
CA LEU A 211 -5.69 53.67 37.66
C LEU A 211 -4.42 53.43 36.84
N GLN A 212 -3.32 54.14 37.15
CA GLN A 212 -2.01 53.96 36.50
C GLN A 212 -1.48 52.54 36.66
N GLN A 213 -1.55 51.95 37.86
CA GLN A 213 -1.14 50.56 38.11
C GLN A 213 -1.98 49.57 37.31
N LYS A 214 -3.29 49.75 37.24
CA LYS A 214 -4.18 48.90 36.44
C LYS A 214 -3.92 49.03 34.93
N ALA A 215 -3.67 50.27 34.45
CA ALA A 215 -3.30 50.50 33.07
C ALA A 215 -1.97 49.79 32.68
N GLU A 216 -0.94 49.85 33.53
CA GLU A 216 0.32 49.18 33.36
C GLU A 216 0.14 47.63 33.25
N ALA A 217 -0.62 47.07 34.19
CA ALA A 217 -0.94 45.64 34.18
C ALA A 217 -1.71 45.24 32.91
N ALA A 218 -2.63 46.08 32.43
CA ALA A 218 -3.36 45.83 31.21
C ALA A 218 -2.46 45.86 29.96
N VAL A 219 -1.54 46.83 29.86
CA VAL A 219 -0.54 46.85 28.76
C VAL A 219 0.33 45.60 28.76
N THR A 220 0.79 45.15 29.91
CA THR A 220 1.57 43.92 30.08
C THR A 220 0.77 42.68 29.59
N ASN A 221 -0.52 42.60 29.99
CA ASN A 221 -1.37 41.49 29.53
C ASN A 221 -1.63 41.54 28.01
N MET A 222 -1.79 42.73 27.42
CA MET A 222 -1.92 42.85 25.96
C MET A 222 -0.66 42.44 25.24
N HIS A 223 0.53 42.77 25.77
CA HIS A 223 1.79 42.32 25.20
C HIS A 223 1.95 40.79 25.23
N ASN A 224 1.60 40.16 26.35
CA ASN A 224 1.58 38.69 26.47
C ASN A 224 0.57 38.05 25.51
N SER A 225 -0.61 38.65 25.33
CA SER A 225 -1.63 38.18 24.39
C SER A 225 -1.17 38.29 22.95
N SER A 226 -0.45 39.37 22.59
CA SER A 226 0.18 39.49 21.26
C SER A 226 1.21 38.39 21.01
N GLY A 227 2.10 38.14 21.97
CA GLY A 227 3.09 37.06 21.83
C GLY A 227 2.47 35.65 21.76
N LEU A 228 1.30 35.46 22.41
CA LEU A 228 0.56 34.20 22.23
C LEU A 228 -0.09 34.09 20.85
N ALA A 229 -0.61 35.19 20.30
CA ALA A 229 -1.15 35.20 18.95
C ALA A 229 -0.10 34.87 17.90
N ASP A 230 1.12 35.40 18.02
CA ASP A 230 2.23 35.09 17.13
C ASP A 230 2.60 33.59 17.19
N LYS A 231 2.74 33.03 18.38
CA LYS A 231 3.00 31.57 18.52
C LYS A 231 1.88 30.70 17.96
N THR A 232 0.64 31.16 18.03
CA THR A 232 -0.52 30.45 17.48
C THR A 232 -0.51 30.52 15.96
N LEU A 233 -0.03 31.62 15.37
CA LEU A 233 0.19 31.74 13.91
C LEU A 233 1.24 30.75 13.42
N ASP A 234 2.38 30.64 14.10
CA ASP A 234 3.43 29.67 13.77
C ASP A 234 2.89 28.23 13.81
N SER A 235 2.14 27.90 14.87
CA SER A 235 1.51 26.57 14.98
C SER A 235 0.46 26.29 13.90
N ALA A 236 -0.25 27.31 13.43
CA ALA A 236 -1.22 27.18 12.35
C ALA A 236 -0.51 27.01 10.98
N ASP A 237 0.65 27.63 10.80
CA ASP A 237 1.48 27.46 9.60
C ASP A 237 2.03 26.03 9.53
N ASP A 238 2.59 25.51 10.62
CA ASP A 238 3.02 24.11 10.75
C ASP A 238 1.87 23.12 10.42
N ALA A 239 0.66 23.42 10.88
CA ALA A 239 -0.52 22.60 10.57
C ALA A 239 -0.87 22.67 9.07
N GLY A 240 -0.72 23.81 8.42
CA GLY A 240 -0.87 23.98 6.97
C GLY A 240 0.11 23.13 6.17
N ASP A 241 1.37 23.15 6.58
CA ASP A 241 2.42 22.33 5.97
C ASP A 241 2.15 20.82 6.11
N ALA A 242 1.69 20.40 7.30
CA ALA A 242 1.31 19.01 7.53
C ALA A 242 0.14 18.56 6.63
N ILE A 243 -0.86 19.41 6.40
CA ILE A 243 -2.00 19.13 5.51
C ILE A 243 -1.51 19.03 4.04
N THR A 244 -0.59 19.88 3.64
CA THR A 244 0.03 19.82 2.29
C THR A 244 0.78 18.52 2.08
N ALA A 245 1.52 18.05 3.08
CA ALA A 245 2.19 16.76 3.05
C ALA A 245 1.20 15.58 2.94
N ILE A 246 0.08 15.66 3.67
CA ILE A 246 -1.01 14.67 3.57
C ILE A 246 -1.59 14.64 2.14
N ASN A 247 -1.87 15.78 1.52
CA ASN A 247 -2.37 15.87 0.15
C ASN A 247 -1.41 15.21 -0.86
N THR A 248 -0.12 15.43 -0.69
CA THR A 248 0.92 14.81 -1.54
C THR A 248 0.93 13.29 -1.37
N ALA A 249 0.86 12.80 -0.13
CA ALA A 249 0.81 11.37 0.16
C ALA A 249 -0.45 10.69 -0.41
N VAL A 250 -1.61 11.33 -0.26
CA VAL A 250 -2.90 10.85 -0.78
C VAL A 250 -2.88 10.80 -2.31
N SER A 251 -2.31 11.80 -2.98
CA SER A 251 -2.14 11.79 -4.44
C SER A 251 -1.27 10.61 -4.91
N SER A 252 -0.20 10.30 -4.16
CA SER A 252 0.65 9.13 -4.42
C SER A 252 -0.11 7.81 -4.24
N ILE A 253 -0.98 7.72 -3.22
CA ILE A 253 -1.84 6.55 -3.00
C ILE A 253 -2.82 6.36 -4.16
N GLN A 254 -3.44 7.42 -4.67
CA GLN A 254 -4.32 7.36 -5.84
C GLN A 254 -3.59 6.80 -7.06
N GLN A 255 -2.39 7.31 -7.35
CA GLN A 255 -1.58 6.83 -8.46
C GLN A 255 -1.20 5.35 -8.32
N MET A 256 -0.81 4.92 -7.11
CA MET A 256 -0.51 3.51 -6.84
C MET A 256 -1.73 2.62 -7.04
N ASN A 257 -2.91 3.03 -6.58
CA ASN A 257 -4.14 2.25 -6.75
C ASN A 257 -4.54 2.13 -8.23
N GLN A 258 -4.35 3.16 -9.04
CA GLN A 258 -4.54 3.09 -10.49
C GLN A 258 -3.60 2.07 -11.13
N GLN A 259 -2.33 2.01 -10.71
CA GLN A 259 -1.37 1.02 -11.20
C GLN A 259 -1.76 -0.40 -10.77
N ILE A 260 -2.22 -0.58 -9.52
CA ILE A 260 -2.70 -1.89 -9.03
C ILE A 260 -3.90 -2.36 -9.84
N ALA A 261 -4.87 -1.50 -10.10
CA ALA A 261 -6.04 -1.83 -10.92
C ALA A 261 -5.65 -2.23 -12.36
N ALA A 262 -4.72 -1.49 -12.96
CA ALA A 262 -4.19 -1.83 -14.30
C ALA A 262 -3.44 -3.17 -14.30
N ALA A 263 -2.62 -3.45 -13.28
CA ALA A 263 -1.91 -4.72 -13.12
C ALA A 263 -2.89 -5.88 -12.92
N ALA A 264 -3.95 -5.69 -12.14
CA ALA A 264 -5.00 -6.69 -11.95
C ALA A 264 -5.73 -7.02 -13.27
N LEU A 265 -6.06 -6.02 -14.08
CA LEU A 265 -6.63 -6.24 -15.42
C LEU A 265 -5.69 -7.06 -16.31
N GLN A 266 -4.41 -6.76 -16.29
CA GLN A 266 -3.41 -7.53 -17.05
C GLN A 266 -3.29 -8.97 -16.53
N GLN A 267 -3.31 -9.19 -15.22
CA GLN A 267 -3.32 -10.52 -14.61
C GLN A 267 -4.58 -11.31 -14.97
N SER A 268 -5.75 -10.68 -15.05
CA SER A 268 -6.98 -11.31 -15.53
C SER A 268 -6.83 -11.83 -16.95
N THR A 269 -6.23 -11.04 -17.84
CA THR A 269 -5.97 -11.46 -19.24
C THR A 269 -5.02 -12.64 -19.29
N VAL A 270 -3.96 -12.65 -18.48
CA VAL A 270 -3.01 -13.77 -18.40
C VAL A 270 -3.69 -15.01 -17.84
N ALA A 271 -4.52 -14.87 -16.81
CA ALA A 271 -5.29 -16.00 -16.25
C ALA A 271 -6.21 -16.64 -17.28
N GLU A 272 -6.90 -15.85 -18.10
CA GLU A 272 -7.70 -16.36 -19.21
C GLU A 272 -6.85 -17.11 -20.26
N GLN A 273 -5.66 -16.60 -20.58
CA GLN A 273 -4.77 -17.22 -21.52
C GLN A 273 -4.23 -18.56 -20.99
N ILE A 274 -3.87 -18.63 -19.70
CA ILE A 274 -3.47 -19.88 -19.05
C ILE A 274 -4.64 -20.86 -19.06
N ASN A 275 -5.86 -20.42 -18.77
CA ASN A 275 -7.03 -21.29 -18.81
C ASN A 275 -7.25 -21.91 -20.21
N ARG A 276 -7.07 -21.16 -21.28
CA ARG A 276 -7.09 -21.71 -22.66
C ARG A 276 -5.99 -22.74 -22.89
N SER A 277 -4.78 -22.49 -22.37
CA SER A 277 -3.67 -23.43 -22.45
C SER A 277 -3.96 -24.75 -21.73
N ILE A 278 -4.64 -24.68 -20.57
CA ILE A 278 -5.11 -25.84 -19.80
C ILE A 278 -6.06 -26.71 -20.65
N PHE A 279 -7.01 -26.10 -21.37
CA PHE A 279 -7.88 -26.84 -22.27
C PHE A 279 -7.08 -27.55 -23.39
N SER A 280 -6.08 -26.88 -23.98
CA SER A 280 -5.22 -27.49 -24.99
C SER A 280 -4.39 -28.66 -24.44
N ILE A 281 -3.86 -28.54 -23.20
CA ILE A 281 -3.12 -29.63 -22.54
C ILE A 281 -4.05 -30.83 -22.30
N ARG A 282 -5.27 -30.59 -21.87
CA ARG A 282 -6.26 -31.65 -21.68
C ARG A 282 -6.59 -32.38 -22.98
N ASP A 283 -6.76 -31.66 -24.08
CA ASP A 283 -6.98 -32.23 -25.42
C ASP A 283 -5.82 -33.10 -25.84
N VAL A 284 -4.56 -32.65 -25.66
CA VAL A 284 -3.36 -33.41 -25.97
C VAL A 284 -3.24 -34.66 -25.09
N ALA A 285 -3.60 -34.57 -23.82
CA ALA A 285 -3.64 -35.70 -22.91
C ALA A 285 -4.66 -36.77 -23.37
N GLU A 286 -5.84 -36.38 -23.82
CA GLU A 286 -6.86 -37.31 -24.34
C GLU A 286 -6.42 -37.96 -25.62
N GLN A 287 -5.78 -37.22 -26.52
CA GLN A 287 -5.18 -37.80 -27.74
C GLN A 287 -4.05 -38.77 -27.41
N SER A 288 -3.20 -38.45 -26.40
CA SER A 288 -2.11 -39.34 -25.97
C SER A 288 -2.64 -40.64 -25.34
N ALA A 289 -3.74 -40.54 -24.55
CA ALA A 289 -4.43 -41.74 -24.03
C ALA A 289 -4.89 -42.68 -25.18
N THR A 290 -5.58 -42.06 -26.15
CA THR A 290 -6.06 -42.83 -27.35
C THR A 290 -4.93 -43.45 -28.12
N ALA A 291 -3.82 -42.73 -28.34
CA ALA A 291 -2.64 -43.23 -29.02
C ALA A 291 -1.98 -44.39 -28.24
N SER A 292 -1.96 -44.33 -26.91
CA SER A 292 -1.43 -45.41 -26.06
C SER A 292 -2.29 -46.67 -26.15
N GLU A 293 -3.60 -46.55 -26.15
CA GLU A 293 -4.52 -47.67 -26.33
C GLU A 293 -4.33 -48.33 -27.72
N GLN A 294 -4.20 -47.53 -28.77
CA GLN A 294 -3.94 -48.04 -30.13
C GLN A 294 -2.59 -48.75 -30.20
N THR A 295 -1.55 -48.21 -29.58
CA THR A 295 -0.22 -48.83 -29.52
C THR A 295 -0.25 -50.14 -28.75
N ALA A 296 -0.96 -50.22 -27.63
CA ALA A 296 -1.12 -51.46 -26.87
C ALA A 296 -1.86 -52.53 -27.68
N SER A 297 -2.92 -52.13 -28.41
CA SER A 297 -3.65 -53.05 -29.31
C SER A 297 -2.77 -53.56 -30.44
N ALA A 298 -2.00 -52.68 -31.10
CA ALA A 298 -1.06 -53.07 -32.17
C ALA A 298 0.03 -53.99 -31.65
N SER A 299 0.56 -53.76 -30.44
CA SER A 299 1.56 -54.61 -29.80
C SER A 299 0.99 -56.02 -29.52
N SER A 300 -0.24 -56.11 -29.09
CA SER A 300 -0.93 -57.40 -28.89
C SER A 300 -1.10 -58.16 -30.18
N ASP A 301 -1.51 -57.48 -31.27
CA ASP A 301 -1.62 -58.11 -32.60
C ASP A 301 -0.28 -58.57 -33.15
N LEU A 302 0.78 -57.77 -32.97
CA LEU A 302 2.16 -58.17 -33.39
C LEU A 302 2.68 -59.34 -32.54
N SER A 303 2.36 -59.42 -31.25
CA SER A 303 2.72 -60.56 -30.40
C SER A 303 2.01 -61.82 -30.84
N ARG A 304 0.72 -61.74 -31.21
CA ARG A 304 -0.03 -62.87 -31.78
C ARG A 304 0.58 -63.31 -33.12
N LEU A 305 0.88 -62.39 -34.03
CA LEU A 305 1.51 -62.68 -35.30
C LEU A 305 2.89 -63.32 -35.12
N GLY A 306 3.69 -62.81 -34.16
CA GLY A 306 4.99 -63.40 -33.79
C GLY A 306 4.83 -64.86 -33.34
N SER A 307 3.82 -65.17 -32.52
CA SER A 307 3.51 -66.53 -32.09
C SER A 307 3.11 -67.44 -33.24
N GLU A 308 2.28 -66.94 -34.15
CA GLU A 308 1.89 -67.71 -35.37
C GLU A 308 3.07 -67.99 -36.25
N LEU A 309 3.94 -67.00 -36.51
CA LEU A 309 5.19 -67.19 -37.26
C LEU A 309 6.16 -68.21 -36.61
N GLN A 310 6.26 -68.15 -35.25
CA GLN A 310 7.05 -69.10 -34.49
C GLN A 310 6.51 -70.53 -34.65
N GLN A 311 5.22 -70.70 -34.66
CA GLN A 311 4.57 -71.97 -34.87
C GLN A 311 4.83 -72.46 -36.29
N LEU A 312 4.81 -71.66 -37.34
CA LEU A 312 5.15 -71.99 -38.71
C LEU A 312 6.62 -72.37 -38.86
N ALA A 313 7.52 -71.58 -38.26
CA ALA A 313 8.95 -71.85 -38.27
C ALA A 313 9.29 -73.18 -37.55
N SER A 314 8.57 -73.54 -36.48
CA SER A 314 8.76 -74.75 -35.70
C SER A 314 8.42 -76.04 -36.48
N GLN A 315 7.70 -75.94 -37.60
CA GLN A 315 7.47 -77.08 -38.50
C GLN A 315 8.75 -77.53 -39.22
N PHE A 316 9.74 -76.63 -39.31
CA PHE A 316 11.04 -76.94 -39.86
C PHE A 316 12.05 -77.26 -38.74
N LYS A 317 12.64 -78.51 -38.81
CA LYS A 317 13.69 -78.90 -37.88
C LYS A 317 15.03 -78.45 -38.46
N VAL A 318 15.67 -77.50 -37.79
CA VAL A 318 17.01 -77.02 -38.09
C VAL A 318 18.01 -77.55 -37.06
N ALA A 319 19.24 -77.90 -37.51
CA ALA A 319 20.26 -78.40 -36.60
C ALA A 319 20.88 -77.26 -35.75
#